data_3dd47520f73c1cdeeb2db7fe8ec9541b
#
_entry.id   3dd47520f73c1cdeeb2db7fe8ec9541b
#
_cell.length_a   1.000
_cell.length_b   1.000
_cell.length_c   1.000
_cell.angle_alpha   90.00
_cell.angle_beta   90.00
_cell.angle_gamma   90.00
#
_symmetry.space_group_name_H-M   'P 1'
#
loop_
_entity.id
_entity.type
_entity.pdbx_description
1 polymer ?
#
loop_
_entity_poly.entity_id
_entity_poly.type
_entity_poly.pdbx_seq_one_letter_code
_entity_poly.pdbx_strand_id
1 'polypeptide(L)' 'IKTLAAAGIGDFRYILKWNEYNTPLRRNVTVEEVGDAAMYFLSDLGRGVTGEIHHVDAGYHVVGMKHPDAPDIAVGKE' A
#
# COMPACT_ATOMS: atom_id res chain seq x y z
N ILE A 1 -4.95 -1.21 -0.48
CA ILE A 1 -5.58 -2.52 -0.29
C ILE A 1 -6.85 -2.63 -1.13
N LYS A 2 -7.14 -3.85 -1.56
CA LYS A 2 -8.29 -4.13 -2.42
C LYS A 2 -9.53 -4.38 -1.56
N THR A 3 -10.42 -3.38 -1.49
CA THR A 3 -11.66 -3.48 -0.73
C THR A 3 -12.85 -3.17 -1.64
N LEU A 4 -14.07 -3.42 -1.16
CA LEU A 4 -15.27 -3.08 -1.91
C LEU A 4 -15.36 -1.57 -2.18
N ALA A 5 -14.98 -0.75 -1.20
CA ALA A 5 -14.95 0.71 -1.37
C ALA A 5 -13.94 1.12 -2.44
N ALA A 6 -12.75 0.52 -2.43
CA ALA A 6 -11.71 0.80 -3.42
C ALA A 6 -12.12 0.37 -4.82
N ALA A 7 -12.89 -0.71 -4.94
CA ALA A 7 -13.36 -1.20 -6.24
C ALA A 7 -14.27 -0.19 -6.96
N GLY A 8 -14.85 0.78 -6.24
CA GLY A 8 -15.63 1.86 -6.83
C GLY A 8 -14.80 2.96 -7.48
N ILE A 9 -13.47 2.92 -7.30
CA ILE A 9 -12.55 3.90 -7.87
C ILE A 9 -12.15 3.45 -9.27
N GLY A 10 -12.44 4.26 -10.30
CA GLY A 10 -12.28 3.86 -11.70
C GLY A 10 -10.89 3.41 -12.11
N ASP A 11 -9.84 4.01 -11.53
CA ASP A 11 -8.46 3.71 -11.91
C ASP A 11 -7.74 2.82 -10.89
N PHE A 12 -8.46 2.23 -9.95
CA PHE A 12 -7.85 1.54 -8.81
C PHE A 12 -6.97 0.35 -9.25
N ARG A 13 -7.39 -0.39 -10.28
CA ARG A 13 -6.57 -1.52 -10.76
C ARG A 13 -5.22 -1.09 -11.31
N TYR A 14 -5.11 0.11 -11.88
CA TYR A 14 -3.84 0.65 -12.34
C TYR A 14 -2.93 1.00 -11.17
N ILE A 15 -3.51 1.52 -10.09
CA ILE A 15 -2.78 1.81 -8.86
C ILE A 15 -2.22 0.51 -8.28
N LEU A 16 -3.02 -0.55 -8.22
CA LEU A 16 -2.57 -1.86 -7.73
C LEU A 16 -1.42 -2.40 -8.56
N LYS A 17 -1.54 -2.32 -9.88
CA LYS A 17 -0.48 -2.80 -10.79
C LYS A 17 0.78 -1.96 -10.66
N TRP A 18 0.66 -0.65 -10.54
CA TRP A 18 1.79 0.24 -10.30
C TRP A 18 2.55 -0.18 -9.05
N ASN A 19 1.82 -0.47 -7.97
CA ASN A 19 2.43 -0.88 -6.71
C ASN A 19 3.18 -2.20 -6.82
N GLU A 20 2.68 -3.15 -7.62
CA GLU A 20 3.36 -4.44 -7.82
C GLU A 20 4.76 -4.26 -8.40
N TYR A 21 4.98 -3.24 -9.23
CA TYR A 21 6.28 -2.95 -9.82
C TYR A 21 7.16 -2.07 -8.95
N ASN A 22 6.55 -1.16 -8.20
CA ASN A 22 7.30 -0.03 -7.62
C ASN A 22 7.49 -0.10 -6.11
N THR A 23 6.71 -0.91 -5.39
CA THR A 23 6.92 -1.04 -3.94
C THR A 23 8.19 -1.83 -3.65
N PRO A 24 8.92 -1.50 -2.56
CA PRO A 24 10.06 -2.31 -2.14
C PRO A 24 9.75 -3.80 -1.98
N LEU A 25 8.55 -4.16 -1.48
CA LEU A 25 8.15 -5.55 -1.33
C LEU A 25 7.52 -6.14 -2.60
N ARG A 26 7.39 -5.36 -3.67
CA ARG A 26 6.87 -5.79 -4.98
C ARG A 26 5.47 -6.39 -4.93
N ARG A 27 4.64 -5.91 -4.02
CA ARG A 27 3.26 -6.37 -3.87
C ARG A 27 2.42 -5.33 -3.17
N ASN A 28 1.12 -5.49 -3.27
CA ASN A 28 0.17 -4.71 -2.48
C ASN A 28 0.03 -5.32 -1.09
N VAL A 29 -0.28 -4.49 -0.10
CA VAL A 29 -0.59 -5.02 1.23
C VAL A 29 -2.01 -5.56 1.26
N THR A 30 -2.26 -6.47 2.20
CA THR A 30 -3.57 -7.08 2.40
C THR A 30 -4.32 -6.40 3.53
N VAL A 31 -5.64 -6.62 3.58
CA VAL A 31 -6.47 -6.14 4.70
C VAL A 31 -5.95 -6.72 6.02
N GLU A 32 -5.53 -7.99 6.01
CA GLU A 32 -4.99 -8.66 7.18
C GLU A 32 -3.72 -7.98 7.69
N GLU A 33 -2.85 -7.55 6.78
CA GLU A 33 -1.62 -6.87 7.18
C GLU A 33 -1.90 -5.52 7.84
N VAL A 34 -2.90 -4.79 7.35
CA VAL A 34 -3.32 -3.54 7.99
C VAL A 34 -3.92 -3.82 9.37
N GLY A 35 -4.72 -4.88 9.48
CA GLY A 35 -5.29 -5.31 10.75
C GLY A 35 -4.23 -5.73 11.75
N ASP A 36 -3.18 -6.43 11.29
CA ASP A 36 -2.06 -6.84 12.16
C ASP A 36 -1.32 -5.64 12.73
N ALA A 37 -1.09 -4.61 11.93
CA ALA A 37 -0.46 -3.38 12.40
C ALA A 37 -1.34 -2.66 13.43
N ALA A 38 -2.65 -2.60 13.19
CA ALA A 38 -3.61 -2.02 14.14
C ALA A 38 -3.60 -2.79 15.46
N MET A 39 -3.52 -4.12 15.41
CA MET A 39 -3.47 -4.97 16.59
C MET A 39 -2.26 -4.64 17.46
N TYR A 40 -1.11 -4.40 16.86
CA TYR A 40 0.08 -3.98 17.60
C TYR A 40 -0.17 -2.69 18.37
N PHE A 41 -0.73 -1.67 17.72
CA PHE A 41 -0.94 -0.36 18.35
C PHE A 41 -2.05 -0.38 19.41
N LEU A 42 -3.06 -1.23 19.24
CA LEU A 42 -4.21 -1.29 20.13
C LEU A 42 -4.02 -2.29 21.27
N SER A 43 -2.99 -3.11 21.23
CA SER A 43 -2.71 -4.11 22.25
C SER A 43 -1.67 -3.62 23.24
N ASP A 44 -1.44 -4.39 24.31
CA ASP A 44 -0.39 -4.08 25.27
C ASP A 44 1.01 -4.07 24.66
N LEU A 45 1.19 -4.72 23.52
CA LEU A 45 2.47 -4.69 22.81
C LEU A 45 2.85 -3.29 22.38
N GLY A 46 1.86 -2.46 22.07
CA GLY A 46 2.07 -1.08 21.64
C GLY A 46 1.97 -0.04 22.76
N ARG A 47 1.96 -0.45 24.02
CA ARG A 47 1.71 0.47 25.16
C ARG A 47 2.70 1.61 25.29
N GLY A 48 3.89 1.45 24.70
CA GLY A 48 4.92 2.48 24.71
C GLY A 48 4.93 3.38 23.47
N VAL A 49 3.96 3.23 22.58
CA VAL A 49 3.94 3.92 21.28
C VAL A 49 2.73 4.83 21.18
N THR A 50 3.00 6.11 20.92
CA THR A 50 1.95 7.09 20.65
C THR A 50 2.50 8.18 19.74
N GLY A 51 1.62 8.93 19.09
CA GLY A 51 2.02 10.01 18.18
C GLY A 51 2.70 9.51 16.90
N GLU A 52 2.58 8.23 16.60
CA GLU A 52 3.26 7.59 15.48
C GLU A 52 2.37 7.53 14.24
N ILE A 53 2.97 7.78 13.08
CA ILE A 53 2.33 7.52 11.79
C ILE A 53 3.03 6.29 11.20
N HIS A 54 2.32 5.18 11.15
CA HIS A 54 2.88 3.89 10.73
C HIS A 54 2.36 3.51 9.34
N HIS A 55 3.28 3.42 8.39
CA HIS A 55 2.91 3.07 7.02
C HIS A 55 2.77 1.56 6.87
N VAL A 56 1.67 1.12 6.24
CA VAL A 56 1.43 -0.27 5.87
C VAL A 56 1.16 -0.28 4.36
N ASP A 57 2.21 -0.13 3.58
CA ASP A 57 2.13 0.12 2.15
C ASP A 57 3.20 -0.62 1.34
N ALA A 58 3.74 -1.71 1.91
CA ALA A 58 4.82 -2.49 1.29
C ALA A 58 6.07 -1.64 1.01
N GLY A 59 6.22 -0.52 1.69
CA GLY A 59 7.37 0.38 1.58
C GLY A 59 7.20 1.48 0.54
N TYR A 60 6.03 1.61 -0.06
CA TYR A 60 5.84 2.56 -1.16
C TYR A 60 6.22 4.00 -0.80
N HIS A 61 6.01 4.43 0.44
CA HIS A 61 6.28 5.81 0.85
C HIS A 61 7.76 6.23 0.72
N VAL A 62 8.69 5.28 0.59
CA VAL A 62 10.12 5.60 0.41
C VAL A 62 10.55 5.63 -1.05
N VAL A 63 9.63 5.37 -1.99
CA VAL A 63 9.95 5.28 -3.43
C VAL A 63 9.97 6.68 -4.03
N GLY A 64 11.07 7.01 -4.71
CA GLY A 64 11.22 8.29 -5.39
C GLY A 64 11.07 8.20 -6.90
N MET A 65 11.33 7.03 -7.48
CA MET A 65 11.27 6.82 -8.93
C MET A 65 10.64 5.46 -9.24
N LYS A 66 9.95 5.36 -10.38
CA LYS A 66 9.37 4.09 -10.77
C LYS A 66 10.46 3.08 -11.18
N HIS A 67 10.14 1.80 -11.05
CA HIS A 67 10.97 0.73 -11.58
C HIS A 67 11.07 0.86 -13.11
N PRO A 68 12.23 0.61 -13.72
CA PRO A 68 12.38 0.73 -15.17
C PRO A 68 11.38 -0.07 -16.00
N ASP A 69 10.96 -1.22 -15.50
CA ASP A 69 10.03 -2.11 -16.20
C ASP A 69 8.56 -1.81 -15.88
N ALA A 70 8.29 -0.82 -15.02
CA ALA A 70 6.91 -0.51 -14.63
C ALA A 70 6.17 0.15 -15.80
N PRO A 71 4.92 -0.27 -16.06
CA PRO A 71 4.11 0.38 -17.07
C PRO A 71 3.76 1.80 -16.66
N ASP A 72 3.56 2.67 -17.63
CA ASP A 72 3.09 4.02 -17.40
C ASP A 72 1.59 3.98 -17.14
N ILE A 73 1.15 4.43 -15.97
CA ILE A 73 -0.25 4.45 -15.60
C ILE A 73 -1.07 5.34 -16.53
N ALA A 74 -0.52 6.48 -16.94
CA ALA A 74 -1.23 7.40 -17.83
C ALA A 74 -1.53 6.75 -19.18
N VAL A 75 -0.60 5.97 -19.70
CA VAL A 75 -0.80 5.20 -20.94
C VAL A 75 -1.84 4.11 -20.72
N GLY A 76 -1.81 3.47 -19.58
CA GLY A 76 -2.76 2.41 -19.25
C GLY A 76 -4.22 2.87 -19.14
N LYS A 77 -4.45 4.17 -19.00
CA LYS A 77 -5.79 4.75 -18.91
C LYS A 77 -6.41 5.04 -20.28
N GLU A 78 -5.61 5.05 -21.28
CA GLU A 78 -6.06 5.31 -22.64
C GLU A 78 -6.58 4.04 -23.30
#